data_2631a25014641a8454d27471ed77e7bd
#
_entry.id   2631a25014641a8454d27471ed77e7bd
#
_cell.length_a   1.000
_cell.length_b   1.000
_cell.length_c   1.000
_cell.angle_alpha   90.00
_cell.angle_beta   90.00
_cell.angle_gamma   90.00
#
_symmetry.space_group_name_H-M   'P 1'
#
loop_
_entity.id
_entity.type
_entity.pdbx_description
1 polymer ?
#
loop_
_entity_poly.entity_id
_entity_poly.type
_entity_poly.pdbx_seq_one_letter_code
_entity_poly.pdbx_strand_id
1 'polypeptide(L)'
;MEKNVLDFVVTKTHDLVNAVSCSAEAKKAAEDWLSAVGTDKEKEQTQKYIAELEADIMPIDSLIYFAKSEMGAKVFGERAKDVLAHAESIKATGAKFCDCPACTAVAAILTKKDEMLK
;
A
#
# COMPACT_ATOMS: atom_id res chain seq x y z
N MET A 1 1.62 12.98 16.65
CA MET A 1 2.63 12.16 15.92
C MET A 1 3.97 12.87 16.02
N GLU A 2 5.03 12.14 16.33
CA GLU A 2 6.36 12.71 16.38
C GLU A 2 6.79 13.20 14.99
N LYS A 3 7.61 14.25 14.95
CA LYS A 3 8.01 14.88 13.69
C LYS A 3 8.73 13.91 12.75
N ASN A 4 9.64 13.08 13.26
CA ASN A 4 10.37 12.12 12.45
C ASN A 4 9.44 11.05 11.85
N VAL A 5 8.43 10.62 12.60
CA VAL A 5 7.41 9.69 12.11
C VAL A 5 6.57 10.37 11.05
N LEU A 6 6.13 11.60 11.31
CA LEU A 6 5.32 12.37 10.36
C LEU A 6 6.08 12.58 9.05
N ASP A 7 7.35 12.98 9.11
CA ASP A 7 8.16 13.21 7.91
C ASP A 7 8.34 11.93 7.11
N PHE A 8 8.56 10.79 7.77
CA PHE A 8 8.65 9.49 7.12
C PHE A 8 7.36 9.14 6.41
N VAL A 9 6.23 9.26 7.09
CA VAL A 9 4.92 8.91 6.53
C VAL A 9 4.55 9.82 5.37
N VAL A 10 4.83 11.13 5.48
CA VAL A 10 4.59 12.08 4.39
C VAL A 10 5.41 11.69 3.15
N THR A 11 6.68 11.36 3.33
CA THR A 11 7.55 10.94 2.22
C THR A 11 6.99 9.69 1.54
N LYS A 12 6.62 8.67 2.32
CA LYS A 12 6.08 7.43 1.77
C LYS A 12 4.70 7.64 1.15
N THR A 13 3.93 8.58 1.68
CA THR A 13 2.62 8.93 1.10
C THR A 13 2.78 9.56 -0.28
N HIS A 14 3.78 10.40 -0.48
CA HIS A 14 4.08 10.93 -1.81
C HIS A 14 4.51 9.82 -2.76
N ASP A 15 5.31 8.87 -2.30
CA ASP A 15 5.70 7.70 -3.10
C ASP A 15 4.46 6.91 -3.52
N LEU A 16 3.52 6.72 -2.59
CA LEU A 16 2.27 6.00 -2.85
C LEU A 16 1.43 6.71 -3.91
N VAL A 17 1.21 8.00 -3.75
CA VAL A 17 0.39 8.80 -4.67
C VAL A 17 0.98 8.78 -6.08
N ASN A 18 2.30 8.78 -6.18
CA ASN A 18 3.00 8.78 -7.48
C ASN A 18 3.18 7.39 -8.07
N ALA A 19 2.84 6.32 -7.33
CA ALA A 19 2.99 4.97 -7.84
C ALA A 19 1.94 4.66 -8.90
N VAL A 20 2.37 4.06 -10.01
CA VAL A 20 1.48 3.68 -11.10
C VAL A 20 0.43 2.66 -10.63
N SER A 21 0.81 1.81 -9.69
CA SER A 21 -0.05 0.74 -9.16
C SER A 21 -0.97 1.18 -8.03
N CYS A 22 -0.97 2.47 -7.67
CA CYS A 22 -1.84 2.99 -6.62
C CYS A 22 -3.30 3.00 -7.08
N SER A 23 -4.20 2.43 -6.26
CA SER A 23 -5.63 2.48 -6.55
C SER A 23 -6.17 3.90 -6.36
N ALA A 24 -7.32 4.18 -6.99
CA ALA A 24 -7.96 5.48 -6.85
C ALA A 24 -8.39 5.73 -5.39
N GLU A 25 -8.83 4.69 -4.69
CA GLU A 25 -9.25 4.76 -3.30
C GLU A 25 -8.07 5.07 -2.37
N ALA A 26 -6.95 4.39 -2.58
CA ALA A 26 -5.74 4.64 -1.78
C ALA A 26 -5.19 6.03 -2.05
N LYS A 27 -5.21 6.47 -3.29
CA LYS A 27 -4.75 7.82 -3.68
C LYS A 27 -5.60 8.89 -3.00
N LYS A 28 -6.93 8.73 -3.02
CA LYS A 28 -7.83 9.68 -2.38
C LYS A 28 -7.60 9.74 -0.87
N ALA A 29 -7.49 8.59 -0.23
CA ALA A 29 -7.22 8.54 1.21
C ALA A 29 -5.90 9.21 1.56
N ALA A 30 -4.87 9.00 0.75
CA ALA A 30 -3.56 9.62 0.94
C ALA A 30 -3.65 11.15 0.79
N GLU A 31 -4.33 11.63 -0.23
CA GLU A 31 -4.49 13.07 -0.46
C GLU A 31 -5.31 13.73 0.65
N ASP A 32 -6.39 13.08 1.10
CA ASP A 32 -7.21 13.57 2.20
C ASP A 32 -6.39 13.67 3.50
N TRP A 33 -5.55 12.66 3.76
CA TRP A 33 -4.67 12.68 4.92
C TRP A 33 -3.65 13.81 4.83
N LEU A 34 -3.01 13.99 3.67
CA LEU A 34 -2.04 15.06 3.48
C LEU A 34 -2.67 16.45 3.73
N SER A 35 -3.92 16.63 3.31
CA SER A 35 -4.64 17.88 3.53
C SER A 35 -4.97 18.11 4.99
N ALA A 36 -5.08 17.05 5.79
CA ALA A 36 -5.42 17.13 7.20
C ALA A 36 -4.20 17.31 8.11
N VAL A 37 -2.99 17.06 7.62
CA VAL A 37 -1.76 17.18 8.41
C VAL A 37 -1.64 18.61 8.93
N GLY A 38 -1.40 18.73 10.25
CA GLY A 38 -1.28 20.03 10.91
C GLY A 38 -2.61 20.68 11.27
N THR A 39 -3.74 19.99 11.03
CA THR A 39 -5.07 20.49 11.38
C THR A 39 -5.70 19.65 12.48
N ASP A 40 -6.85 20.11 13.00
CA ASP A 40 -7.63 19.38 14.03
C ASP A 40 -8.07 18.00 13.56
N LYS A 41 -8.12 17.79 12.25
CA LYS A 41 -8.62 16.54 11.66
C LYS A 41 -7.54 15.52 11.40
N GLU A 42 -6.27 15.84 11.67
CA GLU A 42 -5.15 14.94 11.42
C GLU A 42 -5.36 13.57 12.06
N LYS A 43 -5.76 13.53 13.34
CA LYS A 43 -5.94 12.28 14.07
C LYS A 43 -7.05 11.42 13.45
N GLU A 44 -8.19 12.03 13.14
CA GLU A 44 -9.32 11.34 12.52
C GLU A 44 -8.95 10.80 11.14
N GLN A 45 -8.30 11.63 10.33
CA GLN A 45 -7.88 11.23 8.99
C GLN A 45 -6.78 10.17 9.03
N THR A 46 -5.91 10.21 10.04
CA THR A 46 -4.89 9.16 10.22
C THR A 46 -5.55 7.80 10.44
N GLN A 47 -6.59 7.74 11.27
CA GLN A 47 -7.32 6.50 11.51
C GLN A 47 -7.97 5.97 10.23
N LYS A 48 -8.59 6.85 9.46
CA LYS A 48 -9.22 6.49 8.18
C LYS A 48 -8.19 6.03 7.15
N TYR A 49 -7.05 6.73 7.09
CA TYR A 49 -5.98 6.41 6.16
C TYR A 49 -5.42 5.02 6.43
N ILE A 50 -5.11 4.72 7.69
CA ILE A 50 -4.59 3.41 8.08
C ILE A 50 -5.59 2.30 7.73
N ALA A 51 -6.88 2.51 8.01
CA ALA A 51 -7.91 1.52 7.69
C ALA A 51 -7.98 1.24 6.19
N GLU A 52 -7.88 2.29 5.36
CA GLU A 52 -7.87 2.14 3.91
C GLU A 52 -6.63 1.39 3.44
N LEU A 53 -5.45 1.73 3.96
CA LEU A 53 -4.22 1.07 3.55
C LEU A 53 -4.22 -0.41 3.93
N GLU A 54 -4.76 -0.76 5.10
CA GLU A 54 -4.86 -2.16 5.52
C GLU A 54 -5.81 -2.96 4.62
N ALA A 55 -6.83 -2.30 4.08
CA ALA A 55 -7.76 -2.94 3.14
C ALA A 55 -7.16 -3.11 1.75
N ASP A 56 -6.25 -2.22 1.36
CA ASP A 56 -5.72 -2.17 -0.01
C ASP A 56 -4.43 -2.98 -0.19
N ILE A 57 -3.63 -3.17 0.87
CA ILE A 57 -2.37 -3.91 0.74
C ILE A 57 -2.67 -5.36 0.37
N MET A 58 -1.99 -5.86 -0.67
CA MET A 58 -2.24 -7.21 -1.17
C MET A 58 -1.28 -8.21 -0.55
N PRO A 59 -1.78 -9.17 0.27
CA PRO A 59 -0.95 -10.26 0.77
C PRO A 59 -0.38 -11.08 -0.39
N ILE A 60 0.84 -11.61 -0.23
CA ILE A 60 1.52 -12.32 -1.31
C ILE A 60 0.73 -13.54 -1.78
N ASP A 61 0.09 -14.27 -0.88
CA ASP A 61 -0.72 -15.43 -1.24
C ASP A 61 -1.95 -15.03 -2.07
N SER A 62 -2.55 -13.88 -1.76
CA SER A 62 -3.67 -13.35 -2.53
C SER A 62 -3.23 -12.95 -3.94
N LEU A 63 -2.04 -12.37 -4.08
CA LEU A 63 -1.49 -12.01 -5.39
C LEU A 63 -1.25 -13.27 -6.22
N ILE A 64 -0.68 -14.32 -5.65
CA ILE A 64 -0.43 -15.58 -6.32
C ILE A 64 -1.75 -16.20 -6.80
N TYR A 65 -2.74 -16.26 -5.91
CA TYR A 65 -4.06 -16.79 -6.24
C TYR A 65 -4.71 -16.00 -7.38
N PHE A 66 -4.66 -14.68 -7.30
CA PHE A 66 -5.23 -13.80 -8.31
C PHE A 66 -4.54 -13.98 -9.67
N ALA A 67 -3.20 -14.05 -9.68
CA ALA A 67 -2.44 -14.22 -10.91
C ALA A 67 -2.75 -15.54 -11.62
N LYS A 68 -3.13 -16.58 -10.86
CA LYS A 68 -3.53 -17.87 -11.41
C LYS A 68 -4.97 -17.88 -11.93
N SER A 69 -5.80 -16.92 -11.54
CA SER A 69 -7.22 -16.91 -11.83
C SER A 69 -7.50 -16.39 -13.24
N GLU A 70 -8.72 -16.64 -13.72
CA GLU A 70 -9.16 -16.08 -15.00
C GLU A 70 -9.18 -14.56 -14.98
N MET A 71 -9.54 -13.98 -13.84
CA MET A 71 -9.56 -12.52 -13.70
C MET A 71 -8.15 -11.95 -13.79
N GLY A 72 -7.17 -12.66 -13.20
CA GLY A 72 -5.76 -12.26 -13.30
C GLY A 72 -5.28 -12.31 -14.75
N ALA A 73 -5.69 -13.33 -15.50
CA ALA A 73 -5.35 -13.44 -16.92
C ALA A 73 -5.94 -12.27 -17.72
N LYS A 74 -7.12 -11.81 -17.36
CA LYS A 74 -7.75 -10.65 -18.03
C LYS A 74 -7.05 -9.33 -17.68
N VAL A 75 -6.66 -9.17 -16.42
CA VAL A 75 -6.02 -7.93 -15.93
C VAL A 75 -4.59 -7.83 -16.43
N PHE A 76 -3.81 -8.90 -16.27
CA PHE A 76 -2.39 -8.90 -16.61
C PHE A 76 -2.10 -9.32 -18.05
N GLY A 77 -3.07 -9.99 -18.72
CA GLY A 77 -2.88 -10.47 -20.07
C GLY A 77 -1.74 -11.46 -20.15
N GLU A 78 -0.85 -11.27 -21.12
CA GLU A 78 0.32 -12.12 -21.32
C GLU A 78 1.31 -12.05 -20.15
N ARG A 79 1.23 -10.99 -19.34
CA ARG A 79 2.11 -10.78 -18.19
C ARG A 79 1.69 -11.59 -16.96
N ALA A 80 0.54 -12.24 -16.99
CA ALA A 80 0.05 -13.01 -15.84
C ALA A 80 1.05 -14.06 -15.38
N LYS A 81 1.71 -14.76 -16.31
CA LYS A 81 2.72 -15.76 -15.98
C LYS A 81 3.94 -15.13 -15.32
N ASP A 82 4.36 -13.97 -15.79
CA ASP A 82 5.51 -13.25 -15.23
C ASP A 82 5.18 -12.74 -13.82
N VAL A 83 3.97 -12.21 -13.61
CA VAL A 83 3.51 -11.76 -12.31
C VAL A 83 3.49 -12.93 -11.33
N LEU A 84 2.96 -14.08 -11.74
CA LEU A 84 2.90 -15.27 -10.91
C LEU A 84 4.30 -15.75 -10.53
N ALA A 85 5.20 -15.86 -11.51
CA ALA A 85 6.57 -16.31 -11.27
C ALA A 85 7.30 -15.36 -10.30
N HIS A 86 7.12 -14.05 -10.48
CA HIS A 86 7.72 -13.06 -9.60
C HIS A 86 7.17 -13.19 -8.17
N ALA A 87 5.83 -13.30 -8.04
CA ALA A 87 5.19 -13.42 -6.72
C ALA A 87 5.67 -14.68 -5.98
N GLU A 88 5.78 -15.80 -6.67
CA GLU A 88 6.28 -17.03 -6.07
C GLU A 88 7.75 -16.91 -5.68
N SER A 89 8.54 -16.21 -6.49
CA SER A 89 9.96 -15.96 -6.21
C SER A 89 10.14 -15.14 -4.93
N ILE A 90 9.41 -14.03 -4.80
CA ILE A 90 9.54 -13.17 -3.60
C ILE A 90 8.97 -13.85 -2.37
N LYS A 91 7.91 -14.66 -2.52
CA LYS A 91 7.39 -15.45 -1.41
C LYS A 91 8.45 -16.41 -0.86
N ALA A 92 9.21 -17.05 -1.74
CA ALA A 92 10.29 -17.96 -1.36
C ALA A 92 11.37 -17.25 -0.54
N THR A 93 11.54 -15.93 -0.72
CA THR A 93 12.50 -15.13 0.06
C THR A 93 11.91 -14.57 1.35
N GLY A 94 10.65 -14.89 1.66
CA GLY A 94 9.99 -14.45 2.90
C GLY A 94 9.08 -13.24 2.78
N ALA A 95 8.80 -12.78 1.57
CA ALA A 95 7.89 -11.65 1.37
C ALA A 95 6.47 -12.00 1.81
N LYS A 96 5.82 -11.08 2.51
CA LYS A 96 4.45 -11.25 3.01
C LYS A 96 3.41 -10.58 2.12
N PHE A 97 3.83 -9.60 1.33
CA PHE A 97 2.94 -8.77 0.53
C PHE A 97 3.49 -8.57 -0.88
N CYS A 98 2.60 -8.16 -1.79
CA CYS A 98 2.98 -7.70 -3.11
C CYS A 98 4.07 -6.62 -3.00
N ASP A 99 5.06 -6.65 -3.89
CA ASP A 99 6.17 -5.69 -3.88
C ASP A 99 6.05 -4.61 -4.96
N CYS A 100 4.85 -4.39 -5.50
CA CYS A 100 4.65 -3.28 -6.43
C CYS A 100 4.93 -1.94 -5.71
N PRO A 101 5.23 -0.85 -6.45
CA PRO A 101 5.57 0.42 -5.81
C PRO A 101 4.53 0.90 -4.79
N ALA A 102 3.23 0.75 -5.09
CA ALA A 102 2.17 1.15 -4.17
C ALA A 102 2.18 0.30 -2.90
N CYS A 103 2.21 -1.02 -3.02
CA CYS A 103 2.20 -1.91 -1.85
C CYS A 103 3.48 -1.77 -1.03
N THR A 104 4.63 -1.49 -1.66
CA THR A 104 5.88 -1.22 -0.95
C THR A 104 5.74 0.03 -0.08
N ALA A 105 5.17 1.11 -0.64
CA ALA A 105 4.93 2.34 0.12
C ALA A 105 3.93 2.11 1.26
N VAL A 106 2.85 1.38 1.00
CA VAL A 106 1.84 1.05 2.02
C VAL A 106 2.46 0.24 3.15
N ALA A 107 3.24 -0.78 2.83
CA ALA A 107 3.90 -1.60 3.85
C ALA A 107 4.82 -0.77 4.73
N ALA A 108 5.59 0.14 4.12
CA ALA A 108 6.48 1.04 4.86
C ALA A 108 5.70 1.94 5.82
N ILE A 109 4.58 2.51 5.36
CA ILE A 109 3.72 3.35 6.20
C ILE A 109 3.16 2.54 7.37
N LEU A 110 2.68 1.33 7.10
CA LEU A 110 2.07 0.48 8.14
C LEU A 110 3.06 0.04 9.21
N THR A 111 4.38 0.06 8.94
CA THR A 111 5.37 -0.21 9.99
C THR A 111 5.33 0.85 11.09
N LYS A 112 4.76 2.02 10.80
CA LYS A 112 4.64 3.13 11.75
C LYS A 112 3.24 3.28 12.33
N LYS A 113 2.37 2.31 12.09
CA LYS A 113 0.96 2.37 12.51
C LYS A 113 0.80 2.76 13.98
N ASP A 114 1.53 2.09 14.87
CA ASP A 114 1.39 2.34 16.31
C ASP A 114 1.83 3.76 16.68
N GLU A 115 2.93 4.24 16.10
CA GLU A 115 3.40 5.60 16.32
C GLU A 115 2.44 6.65 15.74
N MET A 116 1.81 6.32 14.62
CA MET A 116 0.85 7.23 13.99
C MET A 116 -0.43 7.39 14.82
N LEU A 117 -0.83 6.35 15.54
CA LEU A 117 -2.09 6.33 16.31
C LEU A 117 -1.91 6.77 17.78
N LYS A 118 -0.71 7.04 18.21
CA LYS A 118 -0.45 7.54 19.56
C LYS A 118 -1.03 8.93 19.79
#